data_cc062262cb43b59be0525679983734c0
#
_entry.id   cc062262cb43b59be0525679983734c0
#
_cell.length_a   1.000
_cell.length_b   1.000
_cell.length_c   1.000
_cell.angle_alpha   90.00
_cell.angle_beta   90.00
_cell.angle_gamma   90.00
#
_symmetry.space_group_name_H-M   'P 1'
#
loop_
_entity.id
_entity.type
_entity.pdbx_description
1 polymer ?
#
loop_
_entity_poly.entity_id
_entity_poly.type
_entity_poly.pdbx_seq_one_letter_code
_entity_poly.pdbx_strand_id
1 'polypeptide(L)'
;GNPASGETVLVKSAEGNALALAAYSPQSQIRARVWSFDPGVSVKRAFFEATIKKALQLRAALPAARHTNAMRLVHGESDGLPGLVVDRYDDVLVAQFLSAGAEHWRETILDALAEATGCEAIYERSDAEVRALEGLAPRVGFARGNRQANRCPIVEYGLNFRVDVEAGMAGAERLDIGRG
;
A
#
# COMPACT_ATOMS: atom_id res chain seq x y z
N GLY A 1 23.49 -19.21 -0.72
CA GLY A 1 23.08 -18.81 0.64
C GLY A 1 21.57 -18.78 0.74
N ASN A 2 21.03 -18.80 1.95
CA ASN A 2 19.59 -18.62 2.13
C ASN A 2 19.22 -17.17 1.78
N PRO A 3 18.08 -16.93 1.11
CA PRO A 3 17.64 -15.58 0.80
C PRO A 3 17.30 -14.79 2.07
N ALA A 4 17.52 -13.47 2.04
CA ALA A 4 17.15 -12.58 3.12
C ALA A 4 15.62 -12.38 3.19
N SER A 5 15.11 -11.92 4.34
CA SER A 5 13.69 -11.59 4.49
C SER A 5 13.29 -10.49 3.49
N GLY A 6 12.21 -10.72 2.75
CA GLY A 6 11.69 -9.82 1.72
C GLY A 6 12.43 -9.89 0.37
N GLU A 7 13.56 -10.62 0.30
CA GLU A 7 14.30 -10.77 -0.95
C GLU A 7 13.44 -11.43 -2.04
N THR A 8 13.56 -10.94 -3.28
CA THR A 8 12.87 -11.53 -4.43
C THR A 8 13.57 -12.80 -4.88
N VAL A 9 12.86 -13.90 -4.88
CA VAL A 9 13.34 -15.25 -5.23
C VAL A 9 12.60 -15.83 -6.42
N LEU A 10 13.27 -16.68 -7.17
CA LEU A 10 12.66 -17.50 -8.23
C LEU A 10 12.05 -18.76 -7.63
N VAL A 11 10.73 -18.89 -7.75
CA VAL A 11 10.00 -20.11 -7.37
C VAL A 11 10.08 -21.11 -8.51
N LYS A 12 10.45 -22.35 -8.18
CA LYS A 12 10.58 -23.45 -9.16
C LYS A 12 9.70 -24.64 -8.77
N SER A 13 9.27 -25.41 -9.77
CA SER A 13 8.67 -26.72 -9.54
C SER A 13 9.70 -27.74 -9.06
N ALA A 14 9.25 -28.94 -8.67
CA ALA A 14 10.13 -30.06 -8.30
C ALA A 14 11.05 -30.49 -9.45
N GLU A 15 10.60 -30.32 -10.70
CA GLU A 15 11.33 -30.62 -11.94
C GLU A 15 12.31 -29.50 -12.33
N GLY A 16 12.34 -28.38 -11.57
CA GLY A 16 13.26 -27.26 -11.81
C GLY A 16 12.71 -26.16 -12.73
N ASN A 17 11.47 -26.27 -13.20
CA ASN A 17 10.85 -25.26 -14.05
C ASN A 17 10.58 -23.96 -13.27
N ALA A 18 10.89 -22.81 -13.87
CA ALA A 18 10.59 -21.51 -13.29
C ALA A 18 9.06 -21.26 -13.31
N LEU A 19 8.48 -20.93 -12.17
CA LEU A 19 7.04 -20.76 -12.00
C LEU A 19 6.64 -19.29 -11.73
N ALA A 20 7.42 -18.58 -10.92
CA ALA A 20 7.07 -17.25 -10.45
C ALA A 20 8.28 -16.52 -9.83
N LEU A 21 8.18 -15.21 -9.70
CA LEU A 21 8.99 -14.40 -8.80
C LEU A 21 8.19 -14.04 -7.56
N ALA A 22 8.77 -14.22 -6.38
CA ALA A 22 8.09 -14.01 -5.11
C ALA A 22 9.02 -13.38 -4.07
N ALA A 23 8.45 -12.67 -3.10
CA ALA A 23 9.16 -12.24 -1.92
C ALA A 23 9.25 -13.38 -0.91
N TYR A 24 10.43 -13.61 -0.35
CA TYR A 24 10.66 -14.64 0.66
C TYR A 24 10.37 -14.13 2.07
N SER A 25 9.57 -14.88 2.83
CA SER A 25 9.19 -14.58 4.22
C SER A 25 9.61 -15.73 5.15
N PRO A 26 10.81 -15.67 5.74
CA PRO A 26 11.36 -16.79 6.52
C PRO A 26 10.59 -17.10 7.81
N GLN A 27 9.87 -16.14 8.37
CA GLN A 27 9.12 -16.30 9.62
C GLN A 27 7.63 -16.56 9.41
N SER A 28 7.09 -16.24 8.25
CA SER A 28 5.68 -16.45 7.91
C SER A 28 5.37 -17.90 7.59
N GLN A 29 4.14 -18.35 7.88
CA GLN A 29 3.62 -19.62 7.34
C GLN A 29 3.50 -19.56 5.81
N ILE A 30 3.21 -18.38 5.24
CA ILE A 30 3.24 -18.13 3.80
C ILE A 30 4.67 -17.73 3.42
N ARG A 31 5.49 -18.71 3.09
CA ARG A 31 6.93 -18.57 2.84
C ARG A 31 7.27 -17.70 1.61
N ALA A 32 6.38 -17.61 0.65
CA ALA A 32 6.59 -16.85 -0.57
C ALA A 32 5.30 -16.16 -1.02
N ARG A 33 5.34 -14.86 -1.25
CA ARG A 33 4.24 -14.07 -1.81
C ARG A 33 4.61 -13.62 -3.21
N VAL A 34 3.82 -14.03 -4.19
CA VAL A 34 4.15 -13.88 -5.62
C VAL A 34 4.00 -12.43 -6.07
N TRP A 35 5.06 -11.87 -6.64
CA TRP A 35 5.06 -10.60 -7.37
C TRP A 35 4.57 -10.78 -8.81
N SER A 36 5.04 -11.83 -9.49
CA SER A 36 4.70 -12.10 -10.89
C SER A 36 4.76 -13.59 -11.18
N PHE A 37 3.77 -14.11 -11.92
CA PHE A 37 3.80 -15.44 -12.51
C PHE A 37 4.61 -15.50 -13.80
N ASP A 38 5.09 -14.38 -14.32
CA ASP A 38 6.09 -14.32 -15.39
C ASP A 38 7.48 -14.24 -14.77
N PRO A 39 8.29 -15.33 -14.82
CA PRO A 39 9.64 -15.33 -14.26
C PRO A 39 10.64 -14.48 -15.04
N GLY A 40 10.28 -14.01 -16.23
CA GLY A 40 11.09 -13.10 -17.04
C GLY A 40 11.04 -11.64 -16.62
N VAL A 41 10.11 -11.27 -15.72
CA VAL A 41 9.97 -9.89 -15.23
C VAL A 41 11.12 -9.55 -14.28
N SER A 42 11.61 -8.31 -14.35
CA SER A 42 12.57 -7.79 -13.37
C SER A 42 11.84 -7.02 -12.26
N VAL A 43 11.78 -7.59 -11.05
CA VAL A 43 11.20 -6.93 -9.88
C VAL A 43 12.20 -5.91 -9.36
N LYS A 44 12.05 -4.66 -9.83
CA LYS A 44 12.83 -3.46 -9.49
C LYS A 44 11.90 -2.24 -9.43
N ARG A 45 12.45 -1.05 -9.26
CA ARG A 45 11.70 0.21 -9.20
C ARG A 45 10.61 0.32 -10.30
N ALA A 46 10.98 0.10 -11.57
CA ALA A 46 10.04 0.19 -12.69
C ALA A 46 8.85 -0.79 -12.60
N PHE A 47 9.03 -1.96 -11.97
CA PHE A 47 7.95 -2.89 -11.70
C PHE A 47 6.91 -2.28 -10.76
N PHE A 48 7.36 -1.68 -9.65
CA PHE A 48 6.46 -1.06 -8.66
C PHE A 48 5.77 0.17 -9.25
N GLU A 49 6.49 1.03 -9.98
CA GLU A 49 5.92 2.20 -10.68
C GLU A 49 4.79 1.78 -11.65
N ALA A 50 5.04 0.77 -12.48
CA ALA A 50 4.06 0.28 -13.44
C ALA A 50 2.84 -0.34 -12.75
N THR A 51 3.06 -1.15 -11.69
CA THR A 51 1.99 -1.85 -10.98
C THR A 51 1.12 -0.87 -10.17
N ILE A 52 1.73 0.10 -9.50
CA ILE A 52 1.02 1.19 -8.80
C ILE A 52 0.20 2.01 -9.80
N LYS A 53 0.82 2.44 -10.90
CA LYS A 53 0.12 3.20 -11.95
C LYS A 53 -1.11 2.45 -12.48
N LYS A 54 -1.00 1.14 -12.71
CA LYS A 54 -2.14 0.30 -13.12
C LYS A 54 -3.25 0.29 -12.05
N ALA A 55 -2.90 0.14 -10.78
CA ALA A 55 -3.86 0.18 -9.69
C ALA A 55 -4.60 1.53 -9.63
N LEU A 56 -3.89 2.65 -9.75
CA LEU A 56 -4.48 4.00 -9.79
C LEU A 56 -5.42 4.18 -10.98
N GLN A 57 -5.05 3.71 -12.16
CA GLN A 57 -5.89 3.78 -13.36
C GLN A 57 -7.20 3.00 -13.18
N LEU A 58 -7.16 1.81 -12.57
CA LEU A 58 -8.35 1.03 -12.26
C LEU A 58 -9.30 1.80 -11.32
N ARG A 59 -8.77 2.47 -10.29
CA ARG A 59 -9.58 3.28 -9.35
C ARG A 59 -10.16 4.51 -10.03
N ALA A 60 -9.37 5.20 -10.84
CA ALA A 60 -9.84 6.38 -11.59
C ALA A 60 -10.99 6.06 -12.57
N ALA A 61 -11.07 4.81 -13.06
CA ALA A 61 -12.16 4.35 -13.91
C ALA A 61 -13.46 4.02 -13.16
N LEU A 62 -13.43 3.92 -11.83
CA LEU A 62 -14.63 3.64 -11.04
C LEU A 62 -15.57 4.85 -11.02
N PRO A 63 -16.90 4.65 -11.18
CA PRO A 63 -17.87 5.75 -11.08
C PRO A 63 -17.79 6.52 -9.76
N ALA A 64 -17.52 5.82 -8.65
CA ALA A 64 -17.36 6.42 -7.32
C ALA A 64 -16.21 7.43 -7.25
N ALA A 65 -15.16 7.28 -8.06
CA ALA A 65 -14.02 8.21 -8.05
C ALA A 65 -14.37 9.65 -8.40
N ARG A 66 -15.53 9.87 -9.05
CA ARG A 66 -16.03 11.23 -9.39
C ARG A 66 -16.74 11.91 -8.22
N HIS A 67 -17.03 11.17 -7.16
CA HIS A 67 -17.87 11.62 -6.05
C HIS A 67 -17.13 11.59 -4.70
N THR A 68 -15.85 11.24 -4.70
CA THR A 68 -15.05 11.19 -3.49
C THR A 68 -13.60 11.57 -3.74
N ASN A 69 -12.96 12.21 -2.75
CA ASN A 69 -11.51 12.42 -2.69
C ASN A 69 -10.83 11.45 -1.70
N ALA A 70 -11.57 10.42 -1.23
CA ALA A 70 -11.06 9.40 -0.33
C ALA A 70 -11.39 8.01 -0.86
N MET A 71 -10.37 7.18 -1.11
CA MET A 71 -10.57 5.82 -1.60
C MET A 71 -9.33 4.94 -1.39
N ARG A 72 -9.54 3.62 -1.37
CA ARG A 72 -8.44 2.67 -1.44
C ARG A 72 -7.81 2.66 -2.82
N LEU A 73 -6.51 2.98 -2.89
CA LEU A 73 -5.74 3.02 -4.13
C LEU A 73 -5.07 1.69 -4.44
N VAL A 74 -4.56 0.99 -3.41
CA VAL A 74 -3.90 -0.33 -3.53
C VAL A 74 -4.48 -1.30 -2.52
N HIS A 75 -4.77 -2.52 -2.95
CA HIS A 75 -5.32 -3.59 -2.12
C HIS A 75 -4.56 -4.91 -2.31
N GLY A 76 -3.33 -4.94 -1.85
CA GLY A 76 -2.50 -6.14 -1.73
C GLY A 76 -2.39 -6.96 -3.00
N GLU A 77 -2.64 -8.24 -2.84
CA GLU A 77 -2.58 -9.26 -3.88
C GLU A 77 -3.50 -8.98 -5.07
N SER A 78 -4.64 -8.34 -4.83
CA SER A 78 -5.61 -7.98 -5.90
C SER A 78 -5.02 -7.00 -6.92
N ASP A 79 -4.03 -6.22 -6.51
CA ASP A 79 -3.34 -5.25 -7.36
C ASP A 79 -1.90 -5.68 -7.72
N GLY A 80 -1.51 -6.93 -7.41
CA GLY A 80 -0.17 -7.47 -7.66
C GLY A 80 0.93 -6.90 -6.75
N LEU A 81 0.53 -6.36 -5.58
CA LEU A 81 1.43 -5.79 -4.57
C LEU A 81 1.19 -6.45 -3.19
N PRO A 82 1.54 -7.74 -3.03
CA PRO A 82 1.25 -8.53 -1.84
C PRO A 82 1.66 -7.85 -0.54
N GLY A 83 0.69 -7.68 0.37
CA GLY A 83 0.93 -7.06 1.67
C GLY A 83 1.05 -5.55 1.66
N LEU A 84 0.77 -4.86 0.55
CA LEU A 84 0.67 -3.40 0.51
C LEU A 84 -0.79 -2.96 0.48
N VAL A 85 -1.19 -2.11 1.41
CA VAL A 85 -2.48 -1.41 1.38
C VAL A 85 -2.21 0.09 1.35
N VAL A 86 -2.89 0.82 0.45
CA VAL A 86 -2.77 2.28 0.37
C VAL A 86 -4.15 2.88 0.23
N ASP A 87 -4.50 3.72 1.18
CA ASP A 87 -5.71 4.53 1.17
C ASP A 87 -5.35 6.01 0.94
N ARG A 88 -6.16 6.71 0.17
CA ARG A 88 -6.05 8.16 -0.03
C ARG A 88 -7.13 8.87 0.76
N TYR A 89 -6.76 9.95 1.44
CA TYR A 89 -7.66 10.90 2.10
C TYR A 89 -7.24 12.30 1.68
N ASP A 90 -7.92 12.84 0.65
CA ASP A 90 -7.62 14.12 0.03
C ASP A 90 -6.18 14.18 -0.53
N ASP A 91 -5.28 14.92 0.10
CA ASP A 91 -3.87 15.08 -0.27
C ASP A 91 -2.91 14.19 0.55
N VAL A 92 -3.43 13.33 1.42
CA VAL A 92 -2.65 12.41 2.25
C VAL A 92 -2.86 10.97 1.82
N LEU A 93 -1.78 10.20 1.73
CA LEU A 93 -1.83 8.75 1.63
C LEU A 93 -1.63 8.12 3.01
N VAL A 94 -2.36 7.05 3.27
CA VAL A 94 -2.10 6.15 4.40
C VAL A 94 -1.64 4.81 3.85
N ALA A 95 -0.40 4.42 4.14
CA ALA A 95 0.21 3.21 3.64
C ALA A 95 0.42 2.18 4.74
N GLN A 96 0.20 0.90 4.43
CA GLN A 96 0.48 -0.23 5.31
C GLN A 96 1.35 -1.23 4.59
N PHE A 97 2.50 -1.56 5.17
CA PHE A 97 3.45 -2.57 4.69
C PHE A 97 3.32 -3.82 5.57
N LEU A 98 2.55 -4.81 5.13
CA LEU A 98 2.09 -5.94 5.94
C LEU A 98 2.84 -7.24 5.67
N SER A 99 3.76 -7.27 4.70
CA SER A 99 4.56 -8.45 4.36
C SER A 99 6.04 -8.12 4.30
N ALA A 100 6.89 -9.13 4.45
CA ALA A 100 8.33 -8.98 4.35
C ALA A 100 8.77 -8.39 3.00
N GLY A 101 8.10 -8.77 1.91
CA GLY A 101 8.36 -8.24 0.58
C GLY A 101 8.01 -6.76 0.45
N ALA A 102 6.84 -6.35 0.93
CA ALA A 102 6.43 -4.95 0.92
C ALA A 102 7.39 -4.10 1.77
N GLU A 103 7.80 -4.60 2.95
CA GLU A 103 8.79 -3.92 3.81
C GLU A 103 10.16 -3.78 3.14
N HIS A 104 10.64 -4.83 2.46
CA HIS A 104 11.92 -4.82 1.73
C HIS A 104 11.95 -3.73 0.66
N TRP A 105 10.85 -3.54 -0.07
CA TRP A 105 10.71 -2.55 -1.13
C TRP A 105 10.09 -1.23 -0.66
N ARG A 106 9.95 -1.02 0.65
CA ARG A 106 9.24 0.10 1.25
C ARG A 106 9.65 1.45 0.68
N GLU A 107 10.93 1.78 0.66
CA GLU A 107 11.41 3.09 0.18
C GLU A 107 11.08 3.30 -1.29
N THR A 108 11.30 2.28 -2.13
CA THR A 108 10.97 2.30 -3.55
C THR A 108 9.47 2.49 -3.80
N ILE A 109 8.63 1.82 -3.00
CA ILE A 109 7.17 1.92 -3.08
C ILE A 109 6.69 3.31 -2.64
N LEU A 110 7.24 3.86 -1.55
CA LEU A 110 6.90 5.21 -1.08
C LEU A 110 7.21 6.27 -2.13
N ASP A 111 8.38 6.19 -2.76
CA ASP A 111 8.77 7.13 -3.82
C ASP A 111 7.84 7.00 -5.04
N ALA A 112 7.55 5.76 -5.46
CA ALA A 112 6.64 5.50 -6.58
C ALA A 112 5.20 5.99 -6.29
N LEU A 113 4.72 5.86 -5.06
CA LEU A 113 3.42 6.39 -4.64
C LEU A 113 3.38 7.91 -4.69
N ALA A 114 4.39 8.59 -4.13
CA ALA A 114 4.48 10.05 -4.14
C ALA A 114 4.51 10.59 -5.58
N GLU A 115 5.35 10.01 -6.46
CA GLU A 115 5.45 10.40 -7.86
C GLU A 115 4.14 10.16 -8.64
N ALA A 116 3.49 9.01 -8.43
CA ALA A 116 2.30 8.64 -9.19
C ALA A 116 1.03 9.40 -8.77
N THR A 117 0.96 9.85 -7.51
CA THR A 117 -0.24 10.50 -6.95
C THR A 117 -0.09 12.01 -6.82
N GLY A 118 1.15 12.53 -6.79
CA GLY A 118 1.45 13.91 -6.45
C GLY A 118 1.22 14.25 -4.97
N CYS A 119 0.91 13.27 -4.11
CA CYS A 119 0.75 13.47 -2.68
C CYS A 119 2.14 13.53 -2.02
N GLU A 120 2.43 14.65 -1.36
CA GLU A 120 3.70 14.85 -0.65
C GLU A 120 3.70 14.20 0.75
N ALA A 121 2.52 14.03 1.34
CA ALA A 121 2.37 13.45 2.68
C ALA A 121 1.92 11.99 2.60
N ILE A 122 2.75 11.08 3.15
CA ILE A 122 2.42 9.66 3.30
C ILE A 122 2.58 9.29 4.76
N TYR A 123 1.46 8.94 5.40
CA TYR A 123 1.42 8.43 6.77
C TYR A 123 1.45 6.91 6.74
N GLU A 124 2.34 6.30 7.49
CA GLU A 124 2.43 4.85 7.61
C GLU A 124 1.66 4.35 8.84
N ARG A 125 0.84 3.32 8.63
CA ARG A 125 0.11 2.59 9.69
C ARG A 125 0.39 1.10 9.60
N SER A 126 1.64 0.74 9.70
CA SER A 126 2.12 -0.63 9.68
C SER A 126 2.15 -1.22 11.11
N ASP A 127 1.02 -1.13 11.83
CA ASP A 127 0.83 -1.56 13.22
C ASP A 127 -0.09 -2.78 13.38
N ALA A 128 -0.55 -3.37 12.27
CA ALA A 128 -1.41 -4.55 12.29
C ALA A 128 -0.67 -5.80 12.81
N GLU A 129 -1.38 -6.64 13.58
CA GLU A 129 -0.85 -7.86 14.20
C GLU A 129 -0.21 -8.83 13.18
N VAL A 130 -0.70 -8.84 11.93
CA VAL A 130 -0.15 -9.67 10.85
C VAL A 130 1.35 -9.43 10.61
N ARG A 131 1.87 -8.24 10.92
CA ARG A 131 3.30 -7.94 10.80
C ARG A 131 4.17 -8.79 11.73
N ALA A 132 3.69 -9.10 12.92
CA ALA A 132 4.41 -9.98 13.84
C ALA A 132 4.57 -11.39 13.25
N LEU A 133 3.58 -11.89 12.49
CA LEU A 133 3.67 -13.18 11.78
C LEU A 133 4.70 -13.18 10.64
N GLU A 134 5.02 -12.01 10.11
CA GLU A 134 6.08 -11.80 9.10
C GLU A 134 7.45 -11.47 9.74
N GLY A 135 7.52 -11.39 11.07
CA GLY A 135 8.73 -11.02 11.82
C GLY A 135 9.09 -9.53 11.72
N LEU A 136 8.10 -8.68 11.48
CA LEU A 136 8.26 -7.25 11.30
C LEU A 136 7.79 -6.49 12.54
N ALA A 137 8.59 -5.51 12.98
CA ALA A 137 8.18 -4.59 14.04
C ALA A 137 7.09 -3.63 13.56
N PRO A 138 6.18 -3.18 14.46
CA PRO A 138 5.24 -2.12 14.15
C PRO A 138 5.93 -0.83 13.71
N ARG A 139 5.30 -0.09 12.79
CA ARG A 139 5.78 1.21 12.33
C ARG A 139 4.60 2.15 12.11
N VAL A 140 4.64 3.33 12.74
CA VAL A 140 3.59 4.35 12.66
C VAL A 140 4.24 5.72 12.58
N GLY A 141 3.69 6.60 11.73
CA GLY A 141 4.15 7.97 11.57
C GLY A 141 4.29 8.40 10.12
N PHE A 142 4.66 9.66 9.88
CA PHE A 142 4.92 10.15 8.54
C PHE A 142 6.17 9.49 7.94
N ALA A 143 5.97 8.78 6.83
CA ALA A 143 7.05 8.17 6.04
C ALA A 143 7.59 9.13 4.97
N ARG A 144 6.76 10.04 4.48
CA ARG A 144 7.11 11.16 3.59
C ARG A 144 6.36 12.40 4.02
N GLY A 145 6.96 13.55 3.82
CA GLY A 145 6.39 14.84 4.17
C GLY A 145 6.12 15.01 5.66
N ASN A 146 5.41 16.08 5.98
CA ASN A 146 4.93 16.38 7.32
C ASN A 146 3.65 17.20 7.18
N ARG A 147 2.62 16.90 7.96
CA ARG A 147 1.40 17.69 8.02
C ARG A 147 1.10 18.06 9.47
N GLN A 148 0.92 19.36 9.74
CA GLN A 148 0.61 19.85 11.09
C GLN A 148 -0.79 19.45 11.59
N ALA A 149 -1.71 19.10 10.68
CA ALA A 149 -3.05 18.66 11.03
C ALA A 149 -3.28 17.25 10.46
N ASN A 150 -3.40 16.27 11.34
CA ASN A 150 -3.65 14.86 10.98
C ASN A 150 -5.09 14.61 10.48
N ARG A 151 -5.91 15.66 10.43
CA ARG A 151 -7.33 15.63 10.04
C ARG A 151 -7.49 16.07 8.59
N CYS A 152 -7.90 15.12 7.74
CA CYS A 152 -8.13 15.32 6.32
C CYS A 152 -9.62 15.60 6.06
N PRO A 153 -9.98 16.72 5.39
CA PRO A 153 -11.33 16.92 4.92
C PRO A 153 -11.60 16.00 3.73
N ILE A 154 -12.63 15.19 3.81
CA ILE A 154 -13.05 14.34 2.70
C ILE A 154 -14.48 14.61 2.29
N VAL A 155 -14.75 14.39 1.02
CA VAL A 155 -16.08 14.46 0.43
C VAL A 155 -16.45 13.09 -0.09
N GLU A 156 -17.65 12.62 0.23
CA GLU A 156 -18.20 11.38 -0.31
C GLU A 156 -19.67 11.61 -0.68
N TYR A 157 -19.99 11.52 -1.97
CA TYR A 157 -21.33 11.79 -2.53
C TYR A 157 -21.97 13.09 -2.04
N GLY A 158 -21.17 14.17 -1.95
CA GLY A 158 -21.63 15.48 -1.50
C GLY A 158 -21.73 15.65 0.02
N LEU A 159 -21.41 14.62 0.79
CA LEU A 159 -21.30 14.70 2.25
C LEU A 159 -19.85 15.01 2.64
N ASN A 160 -19.68 15.90 3.61
CA ASN A 160 -18.37 16.27 4.12
C ASN A 160 -18.07 15.54 5.42
N PHE A 161 -16.87 15.00 5.50
CA PHE A 161 -16.34 14.33 6.68
C PHE A 161 -14.94 14.85 6.99
N ARG A 162 -14.50 14.59 8.21
CA ARG A 162 -13.11 14.81 8.64
C ARG A 162 -12.56 13.49 9.13
N VAL A 163 -11.44 13.05 8.55
CA VAL A 163 -10.76 11.81 8.91
C VAL A 163 -9.46 12.14 9.62
N ASP A 164 -9.24 11.56 10.78
CA ASP A 164 -7.98 11.62 11.50
C ASP A 164 -7.13 10.41 11.11
N VAL A 165 -6.06 10.64 10.37
CA VAL A 165 -5.20 9.55 9.86
C VAL A 165 -4.36 8.88 10.94
N GLU A 166 -4.14 9.54 12.08
CA GLU A 166 -3.46 8.95 13.24
C GLU A 166 -4.41 8.09 14.07
N ALA A 167 -5.62 8.58 14.35
CA ALA A 167 -6.63 7.86 15.09
C ALA A 167 -7.28 6.72 14.28
N GLY A 168 -7.13 6.75 12.94
CA GLY A 168 -7.74 5.78 12.04
C GLY A 168 -9.26 5.96 11.90
N MET A 169 -9.96 4.86 11.56
CA MET A 169 -11.42 4.88 11.33
C MET A 169 -12.25 5.38 12.53
N ALA A 170 -11.72 5.26 13.75
CA ALA A 170 -12.38 5.78 14.95
C ALA A 170 -12.39 7.33 15.01
N GLY A 171 -11.61 8.00 14.18
CA GLY A 171 -11.51 9.46 14.10
C GLY A 171 -12.32 10.10 12.96
N ALA A 172 -13.20 9.37 12.28
CA ALA A 172 -14.03 9.92 11.22
C ALA A 172 -15.27 10.63 11.82
N GLU A 173 -15.37 11.94 11.64
CA GLU A 173 -16.51 12.76 12.06
C GLU A 173 -17.24 13.31 10.85
N ARG A 174 -18.58 13.17 10.82
CA ARG A 174 -19.41 13.88 9.85
C ARG A 174 -19.45 15.37 10.17
N LEU A 175 -19.14 16.20 9.22
CA LEU A 175 -19.30 17.64 9.33
C LEU A 175 -20.73 18.02 8.89
N ASP A 176 -21.59 18.38 9.85
CA ASP A 176 -22.86 19.03 9.54
C ASP A 176 -22.54 20.47 9.09
N ILE A 177 -22.54 20.68 7.78
CA ILE A 177 -22.58 22.05 7.25
C ILE A 177 -24.01 22.50 7.43
N GLY A 178 -24.22 23.35 8.44
CA GLY A 178 -25.50 24.02 8.65
C GLY A 178 -25.96 24.61 7.30
N ARG A 179 -27.21 24.32 6.92
CA ARG A 179 -27.84 24.96 5.78
C ARG A 179 -27.95 26.44 6.13
N GLY A 180 -27.08 27.27 5.51
CA GLY A 180 -27.28 28.72 5.46
C GLY A 180 -28.32 29.06 4.39
#